data_b6c256be7edb03144ce97d0989246017
#
_entry.id   b6c256be7edb03144ce97d0989246017
#
_cell.length_a   1.000
_cell.length_b   1.000
_cell.length_c   1.000
_cell.angle_alpha   90.00
_cell.angle_beta   90.00
_cell.angle_gamma   90.00
#
_symmetry.space_group_name_H-M   'P 1'
#
loop_
_entity.id
_entity.type
_entity.pdbx_description
1 polymer ?
#
loop_
_entity_poly.entity_id
_entity_poly.type
_entity_poly.pdbx_seq_one_letter_code
_entity_poly.pdbx_strand_id
1 'polypeptide(L)'
;MHRLSISLFAAVLSLCMFAEPYKMANVVCFVKFADQTENAWEHDFNYYEAMFNSMDEGANSVRKYYSDMSYGKMDWESTLILTEYVDSHSRGYFCEKSASNPDGYTSLDLMFDFRTKTLVKDMCEFLSDKIGDDVVLDADNDGTVDNIVIIFNGNSDIGASKMLWPANNTAPAARLKGLNVGNFLKVFDGANGYKSLVAQKLNTGVLCHEMMHTLNAYDLYTSGSSKLEPVNVWDLMSDNQKKPQGFSAYMRMKYGAEYGEWLPESGIVTLEEAGEYELLPVSSTEEGNVAYKIDPDKGKSEYFMVEYRDKEDFWDESLPNSGLLVYRINPSFNGNTGKDFEMYVFRPGGSLTAAGQVSKAPLGPDTGRVSFGLVEDADYPFYADGTRAEFSITDVKKTERGMSFKFYPNTSGDSAVEGIEADSDTPDVIYNLQGVRLNRINSPGIYIVNGKKTIVR
;
A
#
# COMPACT_ATOMS: atom_id res chain seq x y z
N MET A 1 -50.80 -33.84 -39.79
CA MET A 1 -49.93 -32.66 -40.05
C MET A 1 -49.41 -32.19 -38.69
N HIS A 2 -48.23 -32.66 -38.28
CA HIS A 2 -47.59 -32.23 -37.03
C HIS A 2 -46.67 -31.07 -37.36
N ARG A 3 -46.92 -29.90 -36.78
CA ARG A 3 -46.02 -28.76 -36.84
C ARG A 3 -44.95 -28.90 -35.79
N LEU A 4 -43.70 -29.10 -36.18
CA LEU A 4 -42.52 -28.99 -35.36
C LEU A 4 -42.24 -27.49 -35.14
N SER A 5 -42.32 -27.03 -33.87
CA SER A 5 -41.85 -25.72 -33.47
C SER A 5 -40.39 -25.85 -33.13
N ILE A 6 -39.50 -25.27 -33.89
CA ILE A 6 -38.07 -25.13 -33.59
C ILE A 6 -37.92 -23.85 -32.76
N SER A 7 -37.63 -24.00 -31.47
CA SER A 7 -37.24 -22.89 -30.62
C SER A 7 -35.76 -22.59 -30.81
N LEU A 8 -35.49 -21.44 -31.44
CA LEU A 8 -34.15 -20.92 -31.59
C LEU A 8 -33.70 -20.32 -30.23
N PHE A 9 -32.84 -21.01 -29.50
CA PHE A 9 -32.16 -20.46 -28.34
C PHE A 9 -31.03 -19.54 -28.86
N ALA A 10 -31.23 -18.24 -28.84
CA ALA A 10 -30.17 -17.26 -29.00
C ALA A 10 -29.35 -17.20 -27.73
N ALA A 11 -28.19 -17.83 -27.76
CA ALA A 11 -27.16 -17.59 -26.70
C ALA A 11 -26.64 -16.16 -26.87
N VAL A 12 -27.05 -15.26 -25.99
CA VAL A 12 -26.42 -13.95 -25.85
C VAL A 12 -25.09 -14.20 -25.17
N LEU A 13 -24.01 -14.29 -25.95
CA LEU A 13 -22.65 -14.13 -25.42
C LEU A 13 -22.55 -12.67 -24.96
N SER A 14 -22.64 -12.47 -23.65
CA SER A 14 -22.22 -11.21 -23.00
C SER A 14 -20.71 -11.15 -23.14
N LEU A 15 -20.21 -10.46 -24.18
CA LEU A 15 -18.82 -10.00 -24.20
C LEU A 15 -18.72 -8.99 -23.04
N CYS A 16 -18.12 -9.39 -21.92
CA CYS A 16 -17.54 -8.46 -20.98
C CYS A 16 -16.46 -7.70 -21.77
N MET A 17 -16.79 -6.52 -22.29
CA MET A 17 -15.78 -5.58 -22.75
C MET A 17 -15.05 -5.12 -21.47
N PHE A 18 -13.90 -5.74 -21.18
CA PHE A 18 -12.97 -5.14 -20.24
C PHE A 18 -12.59 -3.78 -20.80
N ALA A 19 -12.71 -2.73 -20.00
CA ALA A 19 -12.18 -1.42 -20.38
C ALA A 19 -10.69 -1.58 -20.65
N GLU A 20 -10.17 -0.86 -21.66
CA GLU A 20 -8.73 -0.82 -21.91
C GLU A 20 -8.03 -0.30 -20.64
N PRO A 21 -6.87 -0.88 -20.28
CA PRO A 21 -6.12 -0.41 -19.13
C PRO A 21 -5.75 1.08 -19.27
N TYR A 22 -5.72 1.80 -18.16
CA TYR A 22 -5.14 3.13 -18.11
C TYR A 22 -3.66 3.02 -18.47
N LYS A 23 -3.22 3.75 -19.48
CA LYS A 23 -1.84 3.68 -19.98
C LYS A 23 -1.01 4.81 -19.42
N MET A 24 0.17 4.46 -18.94
CA MET A 24 1.23 5.41 -18.62
C MET A 24 2.50 5.03 -19.36
N ALA A 25 3.25 6.04 -19.78
CA ALA A 25 4.57 5.88 -20.34
C ALA A 25 5.63 6.08 -19.25
N ASN A 26 6.72 5.34 -19.35
CA ASN A 26 7.91 5.55 -18.54
C ASN A 26 9.14 5.58 -19.43
N VAL A 27 10.00 6.57 -19.26
CA VAL A 27 11.26 6.70 -20.00
C VAL A 27 12.42 6.41 -19.07
N VAL A 28 13.23 5.40 -19.40
CA VAL A 28 14.39 5.01 -18.60
C VAL A 28 15.66 5.54 -19.26
N CYS A 29 16.35 6.43 -18.58
CA CYS A 29 17.57 7.10 -19.05
C CYS A 29 18.78 6.62 -18.26
N PHE A 30 19.90 6.41 -18.95
CA PHE A 30 21.17 5.96 -18.38
C PHE A 30 22.17 7.12 -18.33
N VAL A 31 22.69 7.43 -17.13
CA VAL A 31 23.55 8.58 -16.87
C VAL A 31 24.88 8.17 -16.26
N LYS A 32 25.97 8.65 -16.85
CA LYS A 32 27.33 8.60 -16.32
C LYS A 32 27.83 10.00 -16.00
N PHE A 33 28.89 10.08 -15.23
CA PHE A 33 29.62 11.34 -14.94
C PHE A 33 30.93 11.37 -15.69
N ALA A 34 31.52 12.56 -15.88
CA ALA A 34 32.73 12.75 -16.66
C ALA A 34 33.91 11.87 -16.23
N ASP A 35 34.00 11.51 -14.96
CA ASP A 35 35.02 10.64 -14.38
C ASP A 35 34.61 9.13 -14.38
N GLN A 36 33.52 8.75 -15.02
CA GLN A 36 32.97 7.39 -15.05
C GLN A 36 32.73 6.84 -16.47
N THR A 37 33.21 7.51 -17.50
CA THR A 37 32.91 7.15 -18.90
C THR A 37 33.31 5.71 -19.26
N GLU A 38 34.37 5.19 -18.64
CA GLU A 38 34.91 3.85 -18.88
C GLU A 38 34.25 2.77 -17.95
N ASN A 39 33.42 3.19 -17.02
CA ASN A 39 32.78 2.25 -16.10
C ASN A 39 31.70 1.41 -16.84
N ALA A 40 31.72 0.10 -16.64
CA ALA A 40 30.64 -0.76 -17.11
C ALA A 40 29.38 -0.54 -16.27
N TRP A 41 28.23 -0.85 -16.84
CA TRP A 41 26.98 -1.01 -16.10
C TRP A 41 27.01 -2.32 -15.31
N GLU A 42 26.28 -2.40 -14.20
CA GLU A 42 26.21 -3.61 -13.37
C GLU A 42 25.61 -4.79 -14.15
N HIS A 43 24.68 -4.50 -15.08
CA HIS A 43 24.00 -5.49 -15.93
C HIS A 43 23.96 -5.03 -17.39
N ASP A 44 23.62 -5.94 -18.29
CA ASP A 44 23.33 -5.60 -19.68
C ASP A 44 21.90 -4.99 -19.81
N PHE A 45 21.63 -4.36 -20.96
CA PHE A 45 20.36 -3.69 -21.17
C PHE A 45 19.17 -4.63 -21.23
N ASN A 46 19.35 -5.91 -21.61
CA ASN A 46 18.26 -6.90 -21.59
C ASN A 46 17.79 -7.22 -20.19
N TYR A 47 18.72 -7.16 -19.21
CA TYR A 47 18.35 -7.31 -17.79
C TYR A 47 17.47 -6.16 -17.32
N TYR A 48 17.82 -4.91 -17.66
CA TYR A 48 16.99 -3.76 -17.31
C TYR A 48 15.64 -3.81 -18.06
N GLU A 49 15.65 -4.17 -19.36
CA GLU A 49 14.40 -4.35 -20.12
C GLU A 49 13.47 -5.36 -19.43
N ALA A 50 13.97 -6.51 -19.02
CA ALA A 50 13.18 -7.50 -18.32
C ALA A 50 12.71 -7.00 -16.95
N MET A 51 13.54 -6.26 -16.19
CA MET A 51 13.19 -5.69 -14.89
C MET A 51 12.04 -4.67 -15.01
N PHE A 52 12.01 -3.91 -16.09
CA PHE A 52 10.95 -2.92 -16.30
C PHE A 52 9.69 -3.54 -16.93
N ASN A 53 9.82 -4.37 -17.96
CA ASN A 53 8.73 -4.66 -18.89
C ASN A 53 8.23 -6.10 -18.94
N SER A 54 8.94 -7.10 -18.35
CA SER A 54 8.50 -8.49 -18.48
C SER A 54 7.10 -8.68 -17.91
N MET A 55 6.21 -9.30 -18.71
CA MET A 55 4.85 -9.71 -18.32
C MET A 55 4.71 -11.23 -18.22
N ASP A 56 5.84 -11.95 -18.23
CA ASP A 56 5.84 -13.40 -18.09
C ASP A 56 5.25 -13.83 -16.76
N GLU A 57 4.69 -15.03 -16.71
CA GLU A 57 4.22 -15.61 -15.44
C GLU A 57 5.37 -15.69 -14.43
N GLY A 58 5.14 -15.19 -13.23
CA GLY A 58 6.16 -15.14 -12.17
C GLY A 58 7.29 -14.13 -12.41
N ALA A 59 7.15 -13.20 -13.38
CA ALA A 59 8.13 -12.13 -13.54
C ALA A 59 8.08 -11.13 -12.39
N ASN A 60 9.25 -10.78 -11.87
CA ASN A 60 9.43 -9.67 -10.93
C ASN A 60 9.84 -8.41 -11.71
N SER A 61 8.87 -7.74 -12.31
CA SER A 61 9.07 -6.52 -13.10
C SER A 61 8.15 -5.39 -12.64
N VAL A 62 8.51 -4.16 -13.01
CA VAL A 62 7.73 -2.95 -12.71
C VAL A 62 6.35 -3.01 -13.38
N ARG A 63 6.30 -3.28 -14.69
CA ARG A 63 5.05 -3.33 -15.45
C ARG A 63 4.08 -4.37 -14.89
N LYS A 64 4.60 -5.59 -14.62
CA LYS A 64 3.78 -6.65 -14.04
C LYS A 64 3.29 -6.29 -12.63
N TYR A 65 4.12 -5.68 -11.81
CA TYR A 65 3.72 -5.25 -10.47
C TYR A 65 2.53 -4.29 -10.52
N TYR A 66 2.62 -3.21 -11.31
CA TYR A 66 1.53 -2.25 -11.41
C TYR A 66 0.27 -2.82 -12.07
N SER A 67 0.44 -3.72 -13.04
CA SER A 67 -0.68 -4.46 -13.62
C SER A 67 -1.39 -5.31 -12.57
N ASP A 68 -0.65 -6.09 -11.77
CA ASP A 68 -1.23 -6.95 -10.72
C ASP A 68 -1.84 -6.12 -9.57
N MET A 69 -1.17 -5.03 -9.15
CA MET A 69 -1.68 -4.15 -8.09
C MET A 69 -2.96 -3.44 -8.49
N SER A 70 -3.13 -3.16 -9.76
CA SER A 70 -4.32 -2.51 -10.33
C SER A 70 -5.40 -3.50 -10.80
N TYR A 71 -5.25 -4.79 -10.56
CA TYR A 71 -6.14 -5.83 -11.09
C TYR A 71 -6.25 -5.79 -12.61
N GLY A 72 -5.13 -5.50 -13.31
CA GLY A 72 -5.06 -5.36 -14.76
C GLY A 72 -5.61 -4.05 -15.33
N LYS A 73 -5.96 -3.09 -14.47
CA LYS A 73 -6.57 -1.81 -14.90
C LYS A 73 -5.55 -0.74 -15.28
N MET A 74 -4.26 -0.96 -15.04
CA MET A 74 -3.17 -0.08 -15.41
C MET A 74 -2.11 -0.83 -16.19
N ASP A 75 -1.59 -0.19 -17.24
CA ASP A 75 -0.45 -0.66 -18.02
C ASP A 75 0.62 0.44 -18.06
N TRP A 76 1.74 0.21 -17.37
CA TRP A 76 2.85 1.17 -17.27
C TRP A 76 4.07 0.65 -18.01
N GLU A 77 4.10 0.89 -19.30
CA GLU A 77 5.18 0.45 -20.18
C GLU A 77 6.40 1.38 -20.10
N SER A 78 7.59 0.78 -20.09
CA SER A 78 8.86 1.52 -20.02
C SER A 78 9.61 1.45 -21.33
N THR A 79 10.08 2.59 -21.83
CA THR A 79 11.02 2.66 -22.97
C THR A 79 12.43 2.98 -22.48
N LEU A 80 13.36 2.07 -22.69
CA LEU A 80 14.77 2.27 -22.33
C LEU A 80 15.49 3.05 -23.43
N ILE A 81 16.04 4.19 -23.10
CA ILE A 81 16.86 5.00 -24.01
C ILE A 81 18.32 4.56 -23.90
N LEU A 82 18.76 3.73 -24.83
CA LEU A 82 20.10 3.11 -24.81
C LEU A 82 21.23 4.08 -25.09
N THR A 83 20.94 5.32 -25.53
CA THR A 83 21.93 6.39 -25.66
C THR A 83 22.22 6.96 -24.29
N GLU A 84 23.42 6.67 -23.76
CA GLU A 84 23.86 7.18 -22.47
C GLU A 84 24.07 8.69 -22.52
N TYR A 85 23.60 9.39 -21.47
CA TYR A 85 24.00 10.77 -21.22
C TYR A 85 25.21 10.79 -20.30
N VAL A 86 26.25 11.56 -20.68
CA VAL A 86 27.44 11.79 -19.85
C VAL A 86 27.41 13.23 -19.36
N ASP A 87 27.17 13.42 -18.05
CA ASP A 87 27.26 14.75 -17.45
C ASP A 87 28.70 15.30 -17.52
N SER A 88 28.82 16.59 -17.78
CA SER A 88 30.12 17.25 -17.93
C SER A 88 30.92 17.36 -16.63
N HIS A 89 30.27 17.16 -15.48
CA HIS A 89 30.89 17.20 -14.16
C HIS A 89 31.27 15.78 -13.69
N SER A 90 32.24 15.73 -12.80
CA SER A 90 32.56 14.49 -12.09
C SER A 90 31.47 14.10 -11.09
N ARG A 91 31.44 12.84 -10.70
CA ARG A 91 30.52 12.34 -9.63
C ARG A 91 30.68 13.17 -8.34
N GLY A 92 31.90 13.64 -8.03
CA GLY A 92 32.20 14.48 -6.88
C GLY A 92 31.45 15.80 -6.84
N TYR A 93 31.10 16.38 -7.99
CA TYR A 93 30.30 17.60 -8.07
C TYR A 93 28.94 17.44 -7.38
N PHE A 94 28.34 16.26 -7.44
CA PHE A 94 27.09 15.91 -6.80
C PHE A 94 27.24 15.32 -5.39
N CYS A 95 28.44 15.34 -4.82
CA CYS A 95 28.73 14.94 -3.45
C CYS A 95 28.93 16.16 -2.56
N GLU A 96 28.89 15.98 -1.24
CA GLU A 96 29.05 17.07 -0.29
C GLU A 96 30.44 17.72 -0.38
N LYS A 97 30.48 19.04 -0.31
CA LYS A 97 31.71 19.81 -0.32
C LYS A 97 32.59 19.51 0.91
N SER A 98 33.85 19.22 0.68
CA SER A 98 34.82 18.95 1.74
C SER A 98 36.25 19.42 1.31
N ALA A 99 37.22 19.28 2.20
CA ALA A 99 38.62 19.59 1.85
C ALA A 99 39.15 18.68 0.73
N SER A 100 38.67 17.44 0.64
CA SER A 100 39.01 16.48 -0.42
C SER A 100 38.10 16.57 -1.65
N ASN A 101 37.00 17.30 -1.57
CA ASN A 101 36.03 17.52 -2.64
C ASN A 101 35.61 19.00 -2.69
N PRO A 102 36.52 19.91 -3.14
CA PRO A 102 36.27 21.35 -3.11
C PRO A 102 35.13 21.79 -4.03
N ASP A 103 34.84 21.04 -5.09
CA ASP A 103 33.78 21.32 -6.08
C ASP A 103 32.42 20.73 -5.68
N GLY A 104 32.33 20.04 -4.54
CA GLY A 104 31.14 19.45 -4.04
C GLY A 104 30.04 20.48 -3.72
N TYR A 105 28.80 19.99 -3.56
CA TYR A 105 27.65 20.82 -3.27
C TYR A 105 27.68 21.39 -1.84
N THR A 106 27.08 22.56 -1.67
CA THR A 106 26.83 23.20 -0.37
C THR A 106 25.42 22.89 0.14
N SER A 107 25.14 23.29 1.39
CA SER A 107 23.79 23.17 1.96
C SER A 107 22.73 23.95 1.15
N LEU A 108 23.12 25.06 0.50
CA LEU A 108 22.22 25.82 -0.36
C LEU A 108 21.94 25.09 -1.67
N ASP A 109 22.98 24.49 -2.29
CA ASP A 109 22.79 23.67 -3.49
C ASP A 109 21.82 22.52 -3.21
N LEU A 110 21.98 21.87 -2.05
CA LEU A 110 21.09 20.77 -1.62
C LEU A 110 19.66 21.25 -1.36
N MET A 111 19.49 22.40 -0.69
CA MET A 111 18.18 22.95 -0.37
C MET A 111 17.33 23.23 -1.62
N PHE A 112 17.95 23.75 -2.69
CA PHE A 112 17.23 24.12 -3.92
C PHE A 112 17.34 23.05 -5.01
N ASP A 113 18.16 22.04 -4.81
CA ASP A 113 18.42 20.94 -5.76
C ASP A 113 18.81 21.43 -7.18
N PHE A 114 19.55 22.55 -7.27
CA PHE A 114 19.89 23.18 -8.54
C PHE A 114 20.70 22.26 -9.46
N ARG A 115 21.67 21.51 -8.89
CA ARG A 115 22.59 20.70 -9.69
C ARG A 115 21.87 19.51 -10.34
N THR A 116 21.01 18.82 -9.58
CA THR A 116 20.21 17.72 -10.13
C THR A 116 19.22 18.22 -11.17
N LYS A 117 18.52 19.33 -10.89
CA LYS A 117 17.59 19.94 -11.87
C LYS A 117 18.28 20.40 -13.15
N THR A 118 19.52 20.91 -13.05
CA THR A 118 20.34 21.26 -14.22
C THR A 118 20.74 20.01 -14.99
N LEU A 119 21.23 18.97 -14.32
CA LEU A 119 21.54 17.68 -14.93
C LEU A 119 20.34 17.12 -15.70
N VAL A 120 19.16 17.08 -15.09
CA VAL A 120 17.94 16.59 -15.73
C VAL A 120 17.58 17.44 -16.96
N LYS A 121 17.66 18.76 -16.85
CA LYS A 121 17.42 19.65 -17.99
C LYS A 121 18.38 19.36 -19.15
N ASP A 122 19.68 19.31 -18.88
CA ASP A 122 20.71 19.10 -19.89
C ASP A 122 20.64 17.70 -20.51
N MET A 123 20.33 16.67 -19.71
CA MET A 123 20.02 15.31 -20.17
C MET A 123 18.81 15.28 -21.11
N CYS A 124 17.72 15.90 -20.73
CA CYS A 124 16.49 15.94 -21.56
C CYS A 124 16.75 16.69 -22.89
N GLU A 125 17.50 17.80 -22.85
CA GLU A 125 17.90 18.53 -24.05
C GLU A 125 18.75 17.66 -24.96
N PHE A 126 19.75 16.97 -24.42
CA PHE A 126 20.61 16.04 -25.17
C PHE A 126 19.82 14.87 -25.78
N LEU A 127 18.90 14.28 -25.01
CA LEU A 127 18.15 13.11 -25.45
C LEU A 127 17.01 13.44 -26.42
N SER A 128 16.51 14.67 -26.47
CA SER A 128 15.39 15.06 -27.30
C SER A 128 15.58 14.73 -28.78
N ASP A 129 16.81 14.85 -29.30
CA ASP A 129 17.17 14.51 -30.68
C ASP A 129 17.56 13.02 -30.86
N LYS A 130 17.59 12.24 -29.79
CA LYS A 130 18.00 10.82 -29.78
C LYS A 130 16.82 9.86 -29.61
N ILE A 131 15.72 10.36 -29.09
CA ILE A 131 14.48 9.58 -28.89
C ILE A 131 13.70 9.61 -30.20
N GLY A 132 13.30 8.42 -30.70
CA GLY A 132 12.47 8.28 -31.89
C GLY A 132 11.10 8.97 -31.73
N ASP A 133 10.47 9.32 -32.85
CA ASP A 133 9.14 9.93 -32.84
C ASP A 133 8.02 8.92 -32.53
N ASP A 134 8.33 7.65 -32.56
CA ASP A 134 7.46 6.53 -32.21
C ASP A 134 7.42 6.22 -30.72
N VAL A 135 8.30 6.83 -29.92
CA VAL A 135 8.34 6.65 -28.47
C VAL A 135 7.23 7.47 -27.81
N VAL A 136 6.34 6.79 -27.09
CA VAL A 136 5.32 7.44 -26.27
C VAL A 136 5.96 7.99 -24.99
N LEU A 137 5.78 9.26 -24.75
CA LEU A 137 6.30 9.97 -23.57
C LEU A 137 5.18 10.50 -22.64
N ASP A 138 4.01 10.69 -23.21
CA ASP A 138 2.82 11.31 -22.63
C ASP A 138 1.62 10.51 -23.16
N ALA A 139 1.20 9.50 -22.41
CA ALA A 139 0.17 8.55 -22.85
C ALA A 139 -1.24 9.08 -22.63
N ASP A 140 -1.43 10.00 -21.67
CA ASP A 140 -2.71 10.62 -21.37
C ASP A 140 -2.91 11.96 -22.09
N ASN A 141 -1.88 12.44 -22.82
CA ASN A 141 -1.87 13.66 -23.63
C ASN A 141 -2.14 14.96 -22.85
N ASP A 142 -1.61 15.05 -21.66
CA ASP A 142 -1.71 16.26 -20.80
C ASP A 142 -0.62 17.31 -21.12
N GLY A 143 0.36 16.98 -21.97
CA GLY A 143 1.49 17.83 -22.36
C GLY A 143 2.68 17.71 -21.42
N THR A 144 2.69 16.71 -20.55
CA THR A 144 3.74 16.39 -19.60
C THR A 144 4.23 14.96 -19.83
N VAL A 145 5.53 14.71 -19.69
CA VAL A 145 6.06 13.36 -19.69
C VAL A 145 5.55 12.63 -18.44
N ASP A 146 4.90 11.47 -18.61
CA ASP A 146 4.24 10.77 -17.51
C ASP A 146 5.23 10.39 -16.40
N ASN A 147 6.40 9.84 -16.76
CA ASN A 147 7.45 9.51 -15.79
C ASN A 147 8.83 9.38 -16.46
N ILE A 148 9.87 9.76 -15.73
CA ILE A 148 11.28 9.53 -16.11
C ILE A 148 12.00 8.79 -15.00
N VAL A 149 12.66 7.68 -15.34
CA VAL A 149 13.59 6.97 -14.46
C VAL A 149 15.02 7.29 -14.91
N ILE A 150 15.82 7.81 -14.00
CA ILE A 150 17.25 8.08 -14.25
C ILE A 150 18.07 7.03 -13.48
N ILE A 151 18.76 6.18 -14.21
CA ILE A 151 19.70 5.20 -13.64
C ILE A 151 21.11 5.78 -13.74
N PHE A 152 21.70 6.08 -12.59
CA PHE A 152 23.09 6.52 -12.49
C PHE A 152 24.02 5.32 -12.42
N ASN A 153 25.16 5.40 -13.13
CA ASN A 153 26.20 4.39 -12.99
C ASN A 153 26.85 4.44 -11.61
N GLY A 154 27.02 3.26 -10.98
CA GLY A 154 27.69 3.10 -9.69
C GLY A 154 26.75 3.01 -8.49
N ASN A 155 27.22 3.53 -7.33
CA ASN A 155 26.53 3.38 -6.04
C ASN A 155 26.11 4.73 -5.44
N SER A 156 24.99 4.77 -4.72
CA SER A 156 24.46 6.00 -4.11
C SER A 156 25.31 6.52 -2.95
N ASP A 157 25.98 5.64 -2.21
CA ASP A 157 26.70 5.98 -0.97
C ASP A 157 28.11 6.53 -1.16
N ILE A 158 28.60 6.60 -2.39
CA ILE A 158 29.93 7.15 -2.69
C ILE A 158 29.95 8.65 -2.40
N GLY A 159 30.63 9.02 -1.29
CA GLY A 159 30.80 10.40 -0.89
C GLY A 159 29.57 11.04 -0.24
N ALA A 160 28.69 10.23 0.38
CA ALA A 160 27.50 10.70 1.10
C ALA A 160 26.64 11.68 0.29
N SER A 161 26.33 11.34 -0.95
CA SER A 161 25.55 12.21 -1.82
C SER A 161 24.05 12.13 -1.47
N LYS A 162 23.60 13.03 -0.62
CA LYS A 162 22.17 13.25 -0.40
C LYS A 162 21.47 13.78 -1.66
N MET A 163 22.19 14.51 -2.50
CA MET A 163 21.65 15.13 -3.71
C MET A 163 21.19 14.11 -4.75
N LEU A 164 21.93 13.00 -4.91
CA LEU A 164 21.56 11.91 -5.81
C LEU A 164 20.97 10.70 -5.06
N TRP A 165 20.50 10.89 -3.82
CA TRP A 165 19.79 9.86 -3.09
C TRP A 165 18.59 9.36 -3.91
N PRO A 166 18.31 8.04 -3.95
CA PRO A 166 17.11 7.50 -4.58
C PRO A 166 15.88 8.22 -4.09
N ALA A 167 15.15 8.83 -4.98
CA ALA A 167 13.96 9.62 -4.67
C ALA A 167 13.21 10.02 -5.94
N ASN A 168 11.91 10.24 -5.82
CA ASN A 168 11.11 10.92 -6.82
C ASN A 168 11.19 12.45 -6.60
N ASN A 169 11.40 13.20 -7.66
CA ASN A 169 11.57 14.66 -7.64
C ASN A 169 10.87 15.32 -8.85
N THR A 170 10.86 16.65 -8.90
CA THR A 170 10.30 17.42 -10.04
C THR A 170 11.34 18.29 -10.71
N ALA A 171 11.26 18.43 -12.05
CA ALA A 171 12.15 19.29 -12.84
C ALA A 171 11.36 20.18 -13.81
N PRO A 172 10.57 21.16 -13.31
CA PRO A 172 9.61 21.92 -14.13
C PRO A 172 10.27 22.79 -15.23
N ALA A 173 11.57 23.02 -15.15
CA ALA A 173 12.34 23.74 -16.19
C ALA A 173 12.84 22.84 -17.33
N ALA A 174 12.80 21.51 -17.16
CA ALA A 174 13.22 20.57 -18.18
C ALA A 174 12.14 20.36 -19.24
N ARG A 175 12.58 20.03 -20.46
CA ARG A 175 11.71 19.67 -21.59
C ARG A 175 12.30 18.48 -22.30
N LEU A 176 11.46 17.49 -22.60
CA LEU A 176 11.85 16.33 -23.39
C LEU A 176 10.98 16.30 -24.67
N LYS A 177 11.59 16.43 -25.83
CA LYS A 177 10.87 16.55 -27.13
C LYS A 177 9.75 17.61 -27.12
N GLY A 178 9.94 18.70 -26.35
CA GLY A 178 8.96 19.78 -26.23
C GLY A 178 7.93 19.62 -25.12
N LEU A 179 7.75 18.42 -24.58
CA LEU A 179 6.86 18.16 -23.46
C LEU A 179 7.45 18.67 -22.12
N ASN A 180 6.61 19.05 -21.18
CA ASN A 180 7.04 19.37 -19.84
C ASN A 180 7.61 18.12 -19.15
N VAL A 181 8.60 18.29 -18.26
CA VAL A 181 9.01 17.22 -17.37
C VAL A 181 8.40 17.49 -15.99
N GLY A 182 7.47 16.63 -15.58
CA GLY A 182 6.87 16.66 -14.26
C GLY A 182 7.76 15.95 -13.25
N ASN A 183 7.50 14.68 -13.08
CA ASN A 183 8.21 13.81 -12.15
C ASN A 183 9.42 13.13 -12.82
N PHE A 184 10.48 12.95 -12.05
CA PHE A 184 11.55 12.03 -12.38
C PHE A 184 12.02 11.31 -11.11
N LEU A 185 12.33 10.05 -11.24
CA LEU A 185 12.99 9.33 -10.17
C LEU A 185 14.45 9.05 -10.52
N LYS A 186 15.29 8.98 -9.51
CA LYS A 186 16.72 8.72 -9.60
C LYS A 186 17.08 7.51 -8.76
N VAL A 187 17.82 6.59 -9.38
CA VAL A 187 18.35 5.38 -8.75
C VAL A 187 19.75 5.10 -9.28
N PHE A 188 20.47 4.18 -8.65
CA PHE A 188 21.77 3.71 -9.11
C PHE A 188 21.68 2.27 -9.59
N ASP A 189 22.43 1.91 -10.62
CA ASP A 189 22.52 0.54 -11.12
C ASP A 189 23.17 -0.42 -10.11
N GLY A 190 24.10 0.10 -9.30
CA GLY A 190 24.71 -0.61 -8.17
C GLY A 190 23.88 -0.49 -6.89
N ALA A 191 24.55 -0.21 -5.77
CA ALA A 191 23.91 -0.15 -4.47
C ALA A 191 23.13 1.15 -4.24
N ASN A 192 21.91 1.03 -3.78
CA ASN A 192 21.01 2.11 -3.36
C ASN A 192 20.87 2.06 -1.83
N GLY A 193 21.27 3.11 -1.13
CA GLY A 193 21.18 3.20 0.32
C GLY A 193 22.46 3.61 1.03
N TYR A 194 22.43 3.70 2.36
CA TYR A 194 23.60 3.97 3.20
C TYR A 194 24.45 2.72 3.42
N LYS A 195 25.79 2.87 3.54
CA LYS A 195 26.70 1.75 3.85
C LYS A 195 26.36 0.95 5.11
N SER A 196 25.80 1.63 6.11
CA SER A 196 25.42 1.02 7.40
C SER A 196 24.08 0.29 7.38
N LEU A 197 23.24 0.60 6.44
CA LEU A 197 22.00 -0.11 6.14
C LEU A 197 22.34 -1.00 4.96
N VAL A 198 21.96 -2.25 4.99
CA VAL A 198 22.23 -3.20 3.92
C VAL A 198 21.89 -2.57 2.58
N ALA A 199 22.91 -1.97 1.93
CA ALA A 199 22.74 -1.30 0.66
C ALA A 199 22.19 -2.32 -0.34
N GLN A 200 21.01 -2.05 -0.86
CA GLN A 200 20.37 -2.95 -1.80
C GLN A 200 20.81 -2.56 -3.21
N LYS A 201 21.25 -3.54 -4.01
CA LYS A 201 21.39 -3.34 -5.45
C LYS A 201 20.04 -2.91 -6.03
N LEU A 202 20.08 -2.24 -7.20
CA LEU A 202 18.85 -1.89 -7.91
C LEU A 202 17.93 -3.11 -8.01
N ASN A 203 16.69 -2.92 -7.66
CA ASN A 203 15.67 -3.96 -7.62
C ASN A 203 14.27 -3.38 -7.86
N THR A 204 13.33 -4.24 -8.18
CA THR A 204 11.95 -3.86 -8.50
C THR A 204 11.27 -3.14 -7.34
N GLY A 205 11.58 -3.52 -6.09
CA GLY A 205 10.97 -2.88 -4.91
C GLY A 205 11.28 -1.40 -4.81
N VAL A 206 12.56 -1.00 -4.99
CA VAL A 206 12.93 0.43 -4.99
C VAL A 206 12.26 1.16 -6.16
N LEU A 207 12.28 0.57 -7.36
CA LEU A 207 11.65 1.18 -8.53
C LEU A 207 10.15 1.39 -8.33
N CYS A 208 9.43 0.36 -7.88
CA CYS A 208 7.99 0.44 -7.65
C CYS A 208 7.65 1.43 -6.52
N HIS A 209 8.45 1.51 -5.46
CA HIS A 209 8.26 2.50 -4.39
C HIS A 209 8.38 3.93 -4.95
N GLU A 210 9.49 4.24 -5.63
CA GLU A 210 9.74 5.58 -6.16
C GLU A 210 8.75 5.96 -7.29
N MET A 211 8.34 5.00 -8.12
CA MET A 211 7.34 5.24 -9.15
C MET A 211 5.94 5.49 -8.58
N MET A 212 5.61 4.91 -7.42
CA MET A 212 4.33 5.19 -6.78
C MET A 212 4.19 6.66 -6.34
N HIS A 213 5.29 7.35 -6.07
CA HIS A 213 5.27 8.80 -5.84
C HIS A 213 4.82 9.60 -7.07
N THR A 214 5.03 9.09 -8.29
CA THR A 214 4.50 9.71 -9.51
C THR A 214 2.97 9.69 -9.54
N LEU A 215 2.35 8.70 -8.88
CA LEU A 215 0.90 8.64 -8.65
C LEU A 215 0.46 9.44 -7.41
N ASN A 216 1.27 10.38 -6.93
CA ASN A 216 1.04 11.23 -5.76
C ASN A 216 0.96 10.50 -4.42
N ALA A 217 1.43 9.26 -4.32
CA ALA A 217 1.51 8.55 -3.05
C ALA A 217 2.60 9.15 -2.15
N TYR A 218 2.37 9.12 -0.84
CA TYR A 218 3.30 9.58 0.17
C TYR A 218 3.93 8.40 0.91
N ASP A 219 5.11 8.64 1.51
CA ASP A 219 5.76 7.66 2.35
C ASP A 219 4.93 7.33 3.60
N LEU A 220 4.81 6.04 3.89
CA LEU A 220 4.13 5.52 5.09
C LEU A 220 5.09 5.15 6.22
N TYR A 221 6.39 5.44 6.08
CA TYR A 221 7.37 5.37 7.17
C TYR A 221 7.47 6.70 7.92
N THR A 222 8.08 6.67 9.11
CA THR A 222 8.32 7.90 9.88
C THR A 222 9.67 8.51 9.54
N SER A 223 9.74 9.85 9.52
CA SER A 223 10.98 10.58 9.27
C SER A 223 11.82 10.79 10.56
N GLY A 224 13.10 11.08 10.39
CA GLY A 224 14.01 11.47 11.46
C GLY A 224 14.45 10.33 12.36
N SER A 225 14.52 10.59 13.68
CA SER A 225 14.96 9.61 14.68
C SER A 225 13.84 8.76 15.27
N SER A 226 12.63 8.86 14.75
CA SER A 226 11.51 8.03 15.21
C SER A 226 11.82 6.56 14.97
N LYS A 227 11.50 5.74 15.96
CA LYS A 227 11.55 4.27 15.84
C LYS A 227 10.15 3.67 15.72
N LEU A 228 9.15 4.53 15.57
CA LEU A 228 7.80 4.07 15.30
C LEU A 228 7.73 3.62 13.83
N GLU A 229 7.17 2.46 13.63
CA GLU A 229 6.98 1.83 12.32
C GLU A 229 5.47 1.63 12.12
N PRO A 230 4.74 2.71 11.74
CA PRO A 230 3.27 2.66 11.71
C PRO A 230 2.73 1.56 10.81
N VAL A 231 3.39 1.31 9.68
CA VAL A 231 2.98 0.34 8.66
C VAL A 231 4.04 -0.74 8.46
N ASN A 232 5.35 -0.35 8.37
CA ASN A 232 6.48 -1.25 8.13
C ASN A 232 6.26 -2.13 6.87
N VAL A 233 6.62 -3.41 6.91
CA VAL A 233 6.57 -4.37 5.78
C VAL A 233 5.17 -4.59 5.18
N TRP A 234 4.11 -4.08 5.79
CA TRP A 234 2.73 -4.31 5.35
C TRP A 234 2.28 -3.46 4.16
N ASP A 235 3.08 -2.48 3.76
CA ASP A 235 2.86 -1.73 2.51
C ASP A 235 4.21 -1.30 1.91
N LEU A 236 4.30 -1.32 0.58
CA LEU A 236 5.51 -0.93 -0.17
C LEU A 236 5.96 0.49 0.16
N MET A 237 5.04 1.42 0.41
CA MET A 237 5.38 2.82 0.70
C MET A 237 5.93 3.04 2.11
N SER A 238 6.08 1.98 2.91
CA SER A 238 6.71 2.05 4.24
C SER A 238 8.07 1.36 4.30
N ASP A 239 8.16 0.09 3.92
CA ASP A 239 9.41 -0.69 3.94
C ASP A 239 9.46 -1.61 2.72
N ASN A 240 10.06 -1.12 1.65
CA ASN A 240 10.11 -1.83 0.38
C ASN A 240 11.06 -3.03 0.43
N GLN A 241 10.55 -4.20 0.06
CA GLN A 241 11.34 -5.41 -0.10
C GLN A 241 11.98 -5.46 -1.49
N LYS A 242 13.03 -6.28 -1.69
CA LYS A 242 13.70 -6.40 -3.01
C LYS A 242 12.78 -6.85 -4.14
N LYS A 243 11.93 -7.84 -3.86
CA LYS A 243 10.73 -8.14 -4.59
C LYS A 243 9.62 -7.41 -3.85
N PRO A 244 8.94 -6.43 -4.47
CA PRO A 244 7.99 -5.59 -3.77
C PRO A 244 6.84 -6.43 -3.22
N GLN A 245 6.44 -6.16 -1.99
CA GLN A 245 5.16 -6.64 -1.46
C GLN A 245 4.01 -5.80 -2.02
N GLY A 246 2.79 -6.33 -1.94
CA GLY A 246 1.61 -5.67 -2.46
C GLY A 246 1.23 -4.40 -1.69
N PHE A 247 0.56 -3.48 -2.38
CA PHE A 247 -0.11 -2.35 -1.74
C PHE A 247 -1.32 -2.80 -0.93
N SER A 248 -1.57 -2.13 0.18
CA SER A 248 -2.81 -2.27 0.93
C SER A 248 -4.04 -1.89 0.09
N ALA A 249 -5.22 -2.36 0.47
CA ALA A 249 -6.48 -1.98 -0.17
C ALA A 249 -6.68 -0.46 -0.15
N TYR A 250 -6.30 0.21 0.93
CA TYR A 250 -6.35 1.66 1.03
C TYR A 250 -5.50 2.37 -0.02
N MET A 251 -4.26 1.93 -0.21
CA MET A 251 -3.36 2.53 -1.20
C MET A 251 -3.87 2.34 -2.62
N ARG A 252 -4.40 1.14 -2.93
CA ARG A 252 -5.05 0.85 -4.22
C ARG A 252 -6.29 1.71 -4.45
N MET A 253 -7.10 1.90 -3.42
CA MET A 253 -8.32 2.73 -3.48
C MET A 253 -7.97 4.21 -3.69
N LYS A 254 -7.09 4.78 -2.84
CA LYS A 254 -6.81 6.22 -2.85
C LYS A 254 -5.98 6.63 -4.06
N TYR A 255 -4.84 5.99 -4.26
CA TYR A 255 -3.87 6.43 -5.25
C TYR A 255 -4.09 5.80 -6.64
N GLY A 256 -4.81 4.68 -6.71
CA GLY A 256 -5.25 4.10 -7.99
C GLY A 256 -6.51 4.73 -8.58
N ALA A 257 -7.18 5.63 -7.85
CA ALA A 257 -8.47 6.20 -8.26
C ALA A 257 -8.42 6.91 -9.62
N GLU A 258 -7.39 7.72 -9.87
CA GLU A 258 -7.23 8.52 -11.10
C GLU A 258 -6.54 7.73 -12.22
N TYR A 259 -5.96 6.57 -11.93
CA TYR A 259 -5.14 5.77 -12.85
C TYR A 259 -5.80 4.44 -13.24
N GLY A 260 -7.10 4.45 -13.53
CA GLY A 260 -7.89 3.29 -13.90
C GLY A 260 -8.76 2.74 -12.78
N GLU A 261 -8.93 3.49 -11.68
CA GLU A 261 -9.82 3.13 -10.55
C GLU A 261 -9.53 1.70 -10.04
N TRP A 262 -8.30 1.46 -9.57
CA TRP A 262 -7.82 0.11 -9.22
C TRP A 262 -8.79 -0.62 -8.29
N LEU A 263 -9.11 -0.02 -7.15
CA LEU A 263 -10.10 -0.53 -6.20
C LEU A 263 -11.11 0.59 -5.91
N PRO A 264 -12.30 0.58 -6.54
CA PRO A 264 -13.29 1.62 -6.34
C PRO A 264 -13.78 1.64 -4.89
N GLU A 265 -13.90 2.83 -4.28
CA GLU A 265 -14.42 2.98 -2.92
C GLU A 265 -15.84 2.41 -2.80
N SER A 266 -16.63 2.53 -3.86
CA SER A 266 -18.00 1.96 -3.93
C SER A 266 -18.03 0.42 -3.87
N GLY A 267 -16.90 -0.24 -4.13
CA GLY A 267 -16.75 -1.70 -4.01
C GLY A 267 -16.33 -2.16 -2.62
N ILE A 268 -16.03 -1.23 -1.70
CA ILE A 268 -15.64 -1.56 -0.33
C ILE A 268 -16.87 -1.45 0.57
N VAL A 269 -17.31 -2.60 1.09
CA VAL A 269 -18.49 -2.66 1.97
C VAL A 269 -18.14 -2.13 3.36
N THR A 270 -18.99 -1.29 3.93
CA THR A 270 -18.87 -0.84 5.33
C THR A 270 -19.50 -1.86 6.26
N LEU A 271 -18.81 -2.24 7.32
CA LEU A 271 -19.31 -3.12 8.38
C LEU A 271 -20.12 -2.27 9.37
N GLU A 272 -21.44 -2.46 9.37
CA GLU A 272 -22.37 -1.75 10.25
C GLU A 272 -23.00 -2.68 11.29
N GLU A 273 -23.27 -3.93 10.93
CA GLU A 273 -24.00 -4.89 11.74
C GLU A 273 -23.11 -6.02 12.25
N ALA A 274 -23.44 -6.54 13.42
CA ALA A 274 -22.79 -7.75 13.92
C ALA A 274 -23.09 -8.93 12.99
N GLY A 275 -22.06 -9.69 12.63
CA GLY A 275 -22.20 -10.80 11.70
C GLY A 275 -20.91 -11.53 11.40
N GLU A 276 -21.03 -12.61 10.64
CA GLU A 276 -19.88 -13.34 10.09
C GLU A 276 -19.60 -12.84 8.68
N TYR A 277 -18.33 -12.53 8.41
CA TYR A 277 -17.86 -11.96 7.16
C TYR A 277 -16.67 -12.75 6.64
N GLU A 278 -16.44 -12.71 5.32
CA GLU A 278 -15.30 -13.34 4.66
C GLU A 278 -14.55 -12.33 3.81
N LEU A 279 -13.23 -12.43 3.80
CA LEU A 279 -12.32 -11.68 2.92
C LEU A 279 -11.52 -12.64 2.07
N LEU A 280 -11.47 -12.36 0.79
CA LEU A 280 -10.45 -12.90 -0.13
C LEU A 280 -9.12 -12.18 0.09
N PRO A 281 -7.98 -12.76 -0.35
CA PRO A 281 -6.72 -12.02 -0.38
C PRO A 281 -6.87 -10.70 -1.13
N VAL A 282 -6.18 -9.65 -0.67
CA VAL A 282 -6.24 -8.33 -1.32
C VAL A 282 -5.78 -8.35 -2.78
N SER A 283 -5.04 -9.37 -3.18
CA SER A 283 -4.60 -9.62 -4.56
C SER A 283 -5.65 -10.31 -5.44
N SER A 284 -6.72 -10.83 -4.85
CA SER A 284 -7.71 -11.66 -5.56
C SER A 284 -8.48 -10.87 -6.61
N THR A 285 -8.65 -11.49 -7.77
CA THR A 285 -9.54 -11.02 -8.87
C THR A 285 -10.85 -11.80 -8.92
N GLU A 286 -11.08 -12.72 -7.97
CA GLU A 286 -12.32 -13.46 -7.88
C GLU A 286 -13.46 -12.58 -7.32
N GLU A 287 -14.71 -12.99 -7.59
CA GLU A 287 -15.87 -12.32 -7.03
C GLU A 287 -15.91 -12.49 -5.51
N GLY A 288 -15.92 -11.39 -4.77
CA GLY A 288 -15.92 -11.33 -3.31
C GLY A 288 -15.35 -10.03 -2.77
N ASN A 289 -15.32 -9.90 -1.46
CA ASN A 289 -14.76 -8.73 -0.80
C ASN A 289 -13.27 -8.93 -0.51
N VAL A 290 -12.43 -7.97 -0.87
CA VAL A 290 -10.98 -7.95 -0.58
C VAL A 290 -10.64 -7.02 0.57
N ALA A 291 -11.56 -6.13 0.92
CA ALA A 291 -11.45 -5.23 2.08
C ALA A 291 -12.83 -4.86 2.61
N TYR A 292 -12.89 -4.53 3.88
CA TYR A 292 -14.03 -3.89 4.54
C TYR A 292 -13.61 -2.57 5.16
N LYS A 293 -14.55 -1.63 5.21
CA LYS A 293 -14.43 -0.37 5.94
C LYS A 293 -15.22 -0.45 7.24
N ILE A 294 -14.74 0.20 8.29
CA ILE A 294 -15.46 0.39 9.55
C ILE A 294 -15.49 1.89 9.78
N ASP A 295 -16.71 2.44 9.82
CA ASP A 295 -16.92 3.86 10.02
C ASP A 295 -16.48 4.31 11.41
N PRO A 296 -16.07 5.58 11.57
CA PRO A 296 -15.64 6.10 12.86
C PRO A 296 -16.79 6.26 13.84
N ASP A 297 -16.46 6.22 15.13
CA ASP A 297 -17.38 6.64 16.19
C ASP A 297 -17.83 8.09 15.98
N LYS A 298 -19.00 8.42 16.51
CA LYS A 298 -19.58 9.75 16.35
C LYS A 298 -18.59 10.87 16.76
N GLY A 299 -18.35 11.79 15.85
CA GLY A 299 -17.48 12.95 16.07
C GLY A 299 -16.00 12.70 15.72
N LYS A 300 -15.65 11.54 15.20
CA LYS A 300 -14.33 11.21 14.64
C LYS A 300 -14.37 11.30 13.11
N SER A 301 -13.21 11.51 12.50
CA SER A 301 -13.03 11.54 11.04
C SER A 301 -12.17 10.39 10.52
N GLU A 302 -11.38 9.79 11.40
CA GLU A 302 -10.55 8.63 11.11
C GLU A 302 -11.42 7.39 11.06
N TYR A 303 -11.19 6.54 10.08
CA TYR A 303 -11.91 5.28 9.93
C TYR A 303 -10.94 4.09 9.92
N PHE A 304 -11.48 2.89 9.90
CA PHE A 304 -10.66 1.68 9.93
C PHE A 304 -10.95 0.83 8.69
N MET A 305 -9.96 0.05 8.30
CA MET A 305 -10.10 -0.95 7.25
C MET A 305 -9.59 -2.31 7.73
N VAL A 306 -10.16 -3.34 7.15
CA VAL A 306 -9.76 -4.73 7.35
C VAL A 306 -9.52 -5.34 5.98
N GLU A 307 -8.35 -5.96 5.79
CA GLU A 307 -7.98 -6.70 4.57
C GLU A 307 -7.33 -8.03 4.91
N TYR A 308 -7.32 -8.97 4.00
CA TYR A 308 -6.57 -10.21 4.15
C TYR A 308 -5.30 -10.18 3.30
N ARG A 309 -4.15 -10.41 3.95
CA ARG A 309 -2.84 -10.59 3.29
C ARG A 309 -2.46 -12.06 3.37
N ASP A 310 -2.12 -12.66 2.23
CA ASP A 310 -1.66 -14.04 2.16
C ASP A 310 -0.22 -14.10 1.62
N LYS A 311 0.71 -14.55 2.45
CA LYS A 311 2.12 -14.73 2.06
C LYS A 311 2.35 -15.82 1.01
N GLU A 312 1.35 -16.63 0.68
CA GLU A 312 1.40 -17.56 -0.43
C GLU A 312 1.19 -16.84 -1.79
N ASP A 313 0.72 -15.58 -1.78
CA ASP A 313 0.62 -14.75 -2.96
C ASP A 313 2.00 -14.37 -3.48
N PHE A 314 2.13 -14.30 -4.82
CA PHE A 314 3.41 -14.05 -5.47
C PHE A 314 4.11 -12.78 -4.94
N TRP A 315 3.38 -11.67 -4.78
CA TRP A 315 3.99 -10.42 -4.32
C TRP A 315 4.16 -10.35 -2.79
N ASP A 316 3.42 -11.16 -2.03
CA ASP A 316 3.42 -11.11 -0.57
C ASP A 316 4.30 -12.19 0.09
N GLU A 317 5.07 -12.97 -0.69
CA GLU A 317 5.90 -14.07 -0.20
C GLU A 317 6.93 -13.65 0.88
N SER A 318 7.35 -12.38 0.88
CA SER A 318 8.28 -11.82 1.87
C SER A 318 7.60 -11.38 3.17
N LEU A 319 6.28 -11.39 3.25
CA LEU A 319 5.56 -11.03 4.46
C LEU A 319 5.84 -12.03 5.59
N PRO A 320 5.89 -11.57 6.85
CA PRO A 320 6.22 -12.44 7.97
C PRO A 320 5.14 -13.48 8.28
N ASN A 321 3.87 -13.16 8.06
CA ASN A 321 2.72 -14.02 8.35
C ASN A 321 1.55 -13.67 7.43
N SER A 322 0.62 -14.63 7.24
CA SER A 322 -0.68 -14.40 6.63
C SER A 322 -1.73 -14.02 7.69
N GLY A 323 -2.80 -13.33 7.31
CA GLY A 323 -3.96 -13.06 8.15
C GLY A 323 -4.62 -11.71 7.87
N LEU A 324 -5.64 -11.40 8.67
CA LEU A 324 -6.34 -10.13 8.56
C LEU A 324 -5.49 -9.01 9.15
N LEU A 325 -5.27 -7.95 8.38
CA LEU A 325 -4.74 -6.70 8.87
C LEU A 325 -5.89 -5.76 9.22
N VAL A 326 -5.81 -5.17 10.39
CA VAL A 326 -6.68 -4.05 10.80
C VAL A 326 -5.82 -2.80 10.87
N TYR A 327 -6.26 -1.74 10.21
CA TYR A 327 -5.52 -0.48 10.24
C TYR A 327 -6.45 0.73 10.29
N ARG A 328 -5.94 1.80 10.91
CA ARG A 328 -6.60 3.10 10.97
C ARG A 328 -6.13 3.94 9.80
N ILE A 329 -7.08 4.67 9.20
CA ILE A 329 -6.84 5.71 8.21
C ILE A 329 -7.21 7.06 8.79
N ASN A 330 -6.30 8.01 8.70
CA ASN A 330 -6.56 9.41 9.03
C ASN A 330 -6.53 10.26 7.74
N PRO A 331 -7.70 10.60 7.17
CA PRO A 331 -7.80 11.32 5.90
C PRO A 331 -7.30 12.77 5.96
N SER A 332 -6.98 13.27 7.16
CA SER A 332 -6.44 14.63 7.35
C SER A 332 -4.93 14.72 7.10
N PHE A 333 -4.26 13.60 6.89
CA PHE A 333 -2.81 13.53 6.67
C PHE A 333 -2.49 12.84 5.35
N ASN A 334 -1.34 13.22 4.79
CA ASN A 334 -0.75 12.57 3.63
C ASN A 334 0.61 12.01 4.05
N GLY A 335 0.70 10.68 4.03
CA GLY A 335 1.87 9.93 4.49
C GLY A 335 2.06 9.95 6.01
N ASN A 336 3.17 9.33 6.44
CA ASN A 336 3.52 9.14 7.86
C ASN A 336 4.79 9.90 8.26
N THR A 337 5.35 10.71 7.38
CA THR A 337 6.57 11.49 7.66
C THR A 337 6.29 12.74 8.50
N GLY A 338 5.03 13.09 8.70
CA GLY A 338 4.57 14.29 9.39
C GLY A 338 4.38 14.11 10.90
N LYS A 339 3.47 14.93 11.45
CA LYS A 339 3.17 14.97 12.89
C LYS A 339 2.30 13.79 13.33
N ASP A 340 1.46 13.29 12.44
CA ASP A 340 0.55 12.17 12.67
C ASP A 340 0.59 11.24 11.45
N PHE A 341 -0.11 10.12 11.52
CA PHE A 341 -0.04 9.03 10.56
C PHE A 341 -1.30 8.99 9.70
N GLU A 342 -1.11 9.00 8.37
CA GLU A 342 -2.16 8.70 7.40
C GLU A 342 -2.68 7.27 7.60
N MET A 343 -1.76 6.32 7.79
CA MET A 343 -2.06 4.92 7.99
C MET A 343 -1.32 4.34 9.20
N TYR A 344 -2.02 3.56 10.03
CA TYR A 344 -1.44 2.85 11.16
C TYR A 344 -1.98 1.42 11.23
N VAL A 345 -1.10 0.42 11.12
CA VAL A 345 -1.44 -1.00 11.23
C VAL A 345 -1.42 -1.43 12.69
N PHE A 346 -2.53 -1.98 13.20
CA PHE A 346 -2.63 -2.46 14.58
C PHE A 346 -1.87 -3.77 14.81
N ARG A 347 -1.16 -3.87 15.93
CA ARG A 347 -0.30 -5.00 16.29
C ARG A 347 -0.07 -5.09 17.79
N PRO A 348 0.35 -6.26 18.31
CA PRO A 348 0.59 -6.45 19.75
C PRO A 348 1.60 -5.46 20.30
N GLY A 349 1.20 -4.79 21.38
CA GLY A 349 2.02 -3.80 22.07
C GLY A 349 2.31 -2.52 21.26
N GLY A 350 1.66 -2.34 20.13
CA GLY A 350 1.72 -1.11 19.33
C GLY A 350 0.90 0.01 19.96
N SER A 351 1.40 1.25 19.88
CA SER A 351 0.71 2.44 20.37
C SER A 351 1.20 3.68 19.63
N LEU A 352 0.71 4.86 20.00
CA LEU A 352 1.20 6.14 19.44
C LEU A 352 2.67 6.42 19.81
N THR A 353 3.25 5.68 20.75
CA THR A 353 4.62 5.89 21.24
C THR A 353 5.49 4.64 21.25
N ALA A 354 4.93 3.48 20.92
CA ALA A 354 5.64 2.20 20.89
C ALA A 354 5.41 1.48 19.55
N ALA A 355 6.51 0.98 18.97
CA ALA A 355 6.43 0.25 17.69
C ALA A 355 5.65 -1.06 17.81
N GLY A 356 5.72 -1.77 18.92
CA GLY A 356 5.07 -3.07 19.12
C GLY A 356 5.70 -4.19 18.28
N GLN A 357 4.98 -5.28 18.10
CA GLN A 357 5.42 -6.47 17.36
C GLN A 357 4.84 -6.46 15.93
N VAL A 358 5.45 -5.68 15.04
CA VAL A 358 4.95 -5.43 13.68
C VAL A 358 4.73 -6.73 12.89
N SER A 359 5.65 -7.70 13.00
CA SER A 359 5.52 -9.00 12.32
C SER A 359 4.31 -9.82 12.78
N LYS A 360 3.75 -9.52 13.95
CA LYS A 360 2.55 -10.18 14.49
C LYS A 360 1.27 -9.35 14.30
N ALA A 361 1.28 -8.38 13.40
CA ALA A 361 0.10 -7.57 13.11
C ALA A 361 -1.12 -8.38 12.64
N PRO A 362 -0.97 -9.39 11.77
CA PRO A 362 -2.14 -10.12 11.28
C PRO A 362 -2.91 -10.85 12.38
N LEU A 363 -4.22 -10.87 12.27
CA LEU A 363 -5.11 -11.75 13.00
C LEU A 363 -5.25 -13.04 12.20
N GLY A 364 -5.13 -14.18 12.86
CA GLY A 364 -5.31 -15.48 12.23
C GLY A 364 -4.51 -16.60 12.89
N PRO A 365 -4.63 -17.82 12.35
CA PRO A 365 -3.96 -19.00 12.88
C PRO A 365 -2.44 -18.88 12.98
N ASP A 366 -1.79 -18.24 11.99
CA ASP A 366 -0.32 -18.13 11.91
C ASP A 366 0.27 -17.35 13.09
N THR A 367 -0.44 -16.37 13.60
CA THR A 367 -0.01 -15.56 14.75
C THR A 367 -0.65 -15.99 16.05
N GLY A 368 -1.68 -16.85 16.00
CA GLY A 368 -2.50 -17.25 17.14
C GLY A 368 -3.41 -16.15 17.67
N ARG A 369 -3.58 -15.04 16.93
CA ARG A 369 -4.44 -13.91 17.26
C ARG A 369 -5.78 -14.08 16.55
N VAL A 370 -6.81 -14.45 17.27
CA VAL A 370 -8.14 -14.72 16.69
C VAL A 370 -9.20 -13.72 17.14
N SER A 371 -8.81 -12.75 17.99
CA SER A 371 -9.65 -11.63 18.42
C SER A 371 -8.88 -10.31 18.45
N PHE A 372 -9.61 -9.21 18.38
CA PHE A 372 -9.08 -7.84 18.46
C PHE A 372 -10.20 -6.89 18.85
N GLY A 373 -9.94 -6.04 19.83
CA GLY A 373 -10.87 -4.97 20.23
C GLY A 373 -11.91 -5.37 21.27
N LEU A 374 -11.91 -6.60 21.78
CA LEU A 374 -12.71 -6.95 22.97
C LEU A 374 -12.23 -6.19 24.21
N VAL A 375 -13.09 -5.99 25.20
CA VAL A 375 -12.73 -5.29 26.44
C VAL A 375 -11.53 -5.93 27.15
N GLU A 376 -11.45 -7.27 27.12
CA GLU A 376 -10.38 -8.08 27.69
C GLU A 376 -9.12 -8.17 26.82
N ASP A 377 -9.18 -7.79 25.54
CA ASP A 377 -8.02 -7.84 24.65
C ASP A 377 -6.96 -6.81 25.08
N ALA A 378 -5.70 -7.24 25.05
CA ALA A 378 -4.56 -6.35 25.29
C ALA A 378 -4.37 -5.33 24.16
N ASP A 379 -4.79 -5.71 22.95
CA ASP A 379 -4.71 -4.89 21.75
C ASP A 379 -6.10 -4.48 21.29
N TYR A 380 -6.28 -3.20 20.99
CA TYR A 380 -7.57 -2.64 20.61
C TYR A 380 -7.40 -1.52 19.59
N PRO A 381 -8.45 -1.22 18.80
CA PRO A 381 -8.44 -0.10 17.88
C PRO A 381 -8.44 1.23 18.64
N PHE A 382 -7.66 2.20 18.18
CA PHE A 382 -7.60 3.55 18.77
C PHE A 382 -7.45 4.62 17.68
N TYR A 383 -7.95 5.81 18.00
CA TYR A 383 -7.81 7.03 17.19
C TYR A 383 -6.45 7.71 17.40
N ALA A 384 -6.09 8.69 16.57
CA ALA A 384 -4.85 9.44 16.68
C ALA A 384 -4.72 10.20 18.02
N ASP A 385 -5.81 10.53 18.67
CA ASP A 385 -5.82 11.13 20.02
C ASP A 385 -5.66 10.10 21.17
N GLY A 386 -5.53 8.82 20.83
CA GLY A 386 -5.37 7.72 21.79
C GLY A 386 -6.68 7.19 22.36
N THR A 387 -7.84 7.75 22.01
CA THR A 387 -9.12 7.20 22.46
C THR A 387 -9.42 5.88 21.76
N ARG A 388 -10.00 4.93 22.50
CA ARG A 388 -10.39 3.61 21.97
C ARG A 388 -11.59 3.74 21.03
N ALA A 389 -11.59 2.98 19.94
CA ALA A 389 -12.74 2.85 19.06
C ALA A 389 -13.65 1.69 19.51
N GLU A 390 -14.93 1.79 19.19
CA GLU A 390 -15.98 0.92 19.73
C GLU A 390 -16.37 -0.20 18.74
N PHE A 391 -15.41 -1.06 18.37
CA PHE A 391 -15.69 -2.28 17.61
C PHE A 391 -14.79 -3.43 18.03
N SER A 392 -15.20 -4.66 17.69
CA SER A 392 -14.36 -5.84 17.87
C SER A 392 -14.49 -6.85 16.73
N ILE A 393 -13.43 -7.61 16.54
CA ILE A 393 -13.32 -8.73 15.58
C ILE A 393 -12.98 -9.97 16.39
N THR A 394 -13.66 -11.09 16.10
CA THR A 394 -13.45 -12.37 16.79
C THR A 394 -13.52 -13.54 15.81
N ASP A 395 -13.24 -14.74 16.28
CA ASP A 395 -13.38 -15.99 15.52
C ASP A 395 -12.66 -16.00 14.16
N VAL A 396 -11.51 -15.33 14.08
CA VAL A 396 -10.71 -15.26 12.85
C VAL A 396 -10.19 -16.63 12.49
N LYS A 397 -10.52 -17.13 11.32
CA LYS A 397 -10.13 -18.48 10.84
C LYS A 397 -9.93 -18.49 9.33
N LYS A 398 -9.01 -19.34 8.85
CA LYS A 398 -8.82 -19.59 7.43
C LYS A 398 -9.99 -20.38 6.85
N THR A 399 -10.44 -19.99 5.67
CA THR A 399 -11.44 -20.69 4.85
C THR A 399 -10.78 -21.31 3.62
N GLU A 400 -11.55 -21.92 2.74
CA GLU A 400 -11.06 -22.44 1.47
C GLU A 400 -10.59 -21.32 0.53
N ARG A 401 -11.26 -20.15 0.58
CA ARG A 401 -11.02 -19.02 -0.34
C ARG A 401 -10.25 -17.85 0.29
N GLY A 402 -10.19 -17.79 1.62
CA GLY A 402 -9.63 -16.63 2.30
C GLY A 402 -9.67 -16.73 3.81
N MET A 403 -10.19 -15.69 4.45
CA MET A 403 -10.32 -15.59 5.91
C MET A 403 -11.73 -15.17 6.30
N SER A 404 -12.36 -15.90 7.22
CA SER A 404 -13.63 -15.47 7.84
C SER A 404 -13.39 -14.95 9.26
N PHE A 405 -14.29 -14.10 9.71
CA PHE A 405 -14.27 -13.50 11.04
C PHE A 405 -15.69 -13.05 11.44
N LYS A 406 -15.89 -12.85 12.75
CA LYS A 406 -17.08 -12.15 13.24
C LYS A 406 -16.73 -10.72 13.56
N PHE A 407 -17.60 -9.81 13.19
CA PHE A 407 -17.53 -8.39 13.50
C PHE A 407 -18.65 -7.99 14.45
N TYR A 408 -18.34 -7.11 15.40
CA TYR A 408 -19.31 -6.51 16.33
C TYR A 408 -19.06 -4.99 16.40
N PRO A 409 -20.11 -4.15 16.22
CA PRO A 409 -20.00 -2.70 16.36
C PRO A 409 -19.98 -2.27 17.84
N ASN A 410 -19.27 -3.00 18.68
CA ASN A 410 -19.04 -2.74 20.10
C ASN A 410 -17.87 -3.59 20.62
N THR A 411 -17.42 -3.32 21.83
CA THR A 411 -16.28 -3.99 22.46
C THR A 411 -16.65 -5.17 23.36
N SER A 412 -17.92 -5.44 23.55
CA SER A 412 -18.39 -6.53 24.42
C SER A 412 -18.45 -7.89 23.68
N GLY A 413 -18.30 -7.89 22.35
CA GLY A 413 -18.39 -9.11 21.56
C GLY A 413 -19.72 -9.83 21.79
N ASP A 414 -19.69 -11.15 21.68
CA ASP A 414 -20.85 -12.02 21.90
C ASP A 414 -21.21 -12.22 23.39
N SER A 415 -20.87 -11.30 24.27
CA SER A 415 -21.35 -11.36 25.66
C SER A 415 -22.84 -11.04 25.81
N ALA A 416 -23.55 -10.69 24.72
CA ALA A 416 -24.96 -10.94 24.62
C ALA A 416 -25.14 -12.46 24.40
N VAL A 417 -25.39 -13.21 25.45
CA VAL A 417 -25.97 -14.56 25.36
C VAL A 417 -27.00 -14.51 24.23
N GLU A 418 -26.74 -15.19 23.10
CA GLU A 418 -27.82 -15.48 22.14
C GLU A 418 -28.98 -15.93 22.96
N GLY A 419 -30.06 -15.12 22.94
CA GLY A 419 -31.19 -15.43 23.79
C GLY A 419 -31.60 -16.86 23.45
N ILE A 420 -31.43 -17.76 24.40
CA ILE A 420 -32.12 -19.05 24.36
C ILE A 420 -33.54 -18.63 24.09
N GLU A 421 -34.06 -18.86 22.86
CA GLU A 421 -35.47 -18.71 22.61
C GLU A 421 -36.14 -19.62 23.66
N ALA A 422 -36.66 -19.00 24.67
CA ALA A 422 -37.32 -19.71 25.75
C ALA A 422 -38.51 -20.36 25.10
N ASP A 423 -38.47 -21.69 25.03
CA ASP A 423 -39.62 -22.51 24.71
C ASP A 423 -40.77 -21.98 25.55
N SER A 424 -41.87 -21.54 24.92
CA SER A 424 -42.96 -20.79 25.54
C SER A 424 -43.70 -21.55 26.66
N ASP A 425 -43.29 -22.77 26.99
CA ASP A 425 -43.85 -23.63 28.00
C ASP A 425 -42.97 -23.86 29.24
N THR A 426 -41.77 -23.21 29.32
CA THR A 426 -40.93 -23.31 30.53
C THR A 426 -41.26 -22.19 31.52
N PRO A 427 -41.39 -22.47 32.85
CA PRO A 427 -41.65 -21.44 33.86
C PRO A 427 -40.47 -20.44 33.93
N ASP A 428 -40.77 -19.14 34.08
CA ASP A 428 -39.82 -18.06 34.16
C ASP A 428 -38.63 -18.39 35.05
N VAL A 429 -37.42 -18.26 34.50
CA VAL A 429 -36.17 -18.37 35.24
C VAL A 429 -35.75 -16.99 35.69
N ILE A 430 -35.82 -16.73 36.98
CA ILE A 430 -35.58 -15.41 37.58
C ILE A 430 -34.29 -15.44 38.40
N TYR A 431 -33.41 -14.47 38.20
CA TYR A 431 -32.24 -14.23 39.05
C TYR A 431 -32.24 -12.81 39.60
N ASN A 432 -31.73 -12.63 40.82
CA ASN A 432 -31.39 -11.31 41.31
C ASN A 432 -30.00 -10.87 40.78
N LEU A 433 -29.59 -9.63 41.07
CA LEU A 433 -28.28 -9.09 40.63
C LEU A 433 -27.08 -9.82 41.21
N GLN A 434 -27.22 -10.62 42.23
CA GLN A 434 -26.18 -11.46 42.83
C GLN A 434 -26.11 -12.85 42.19
N GLY A 435 -26.87 -13.09 41.10
CA GLY A 435 -26.91 -14.38 40.41
C GLY A 435 -27.68 -15.48 41.14
N VAL A 436 -28.44 -15.16 42.20
CA VAL A 436 -29.22 -16.13 42.94
C VAL A 436 -30.56 -16.35 42.20
N ARG A 437 -30.89 -17.61 41.90
CA ARG A 437 -32.15 -17.98 41.28
C ARG A 437 -33.31 -17.78 42.27
N LEU A 438 -34.36 -17.11 41.81
CA LEU A 438 -35.57 -16.84 42.56
C LEU A 438 -36.76 -17.62 42.00
N ASN A 439 -37.66 -18.07 42.87
CA ASN A 439 -38.90 -18.72 42.41
C ASN A 439 -40.01 -17.72 42.03
N ARG A 440 -39.88 -16.45 42.48
CA ARG A 440 -40.78 -15.33 42.15
C ARG A 440 -40.12 -13.99 42.54
N ILE A 441 -40.60 -12.90 41.95
CA ILE A 441 -40.22 -11.54 42.32
C ILE A 441 -41.15 -11.08 43.44
N ASN A 442 -40.59 -10.72 44.59
CA ASN A 442 -41.37 -10.34 45.79
C ASN A 442 -41.21 -8.85 46.16
N SER A 443 -40.38 -8.08 45.50
CA SER A 443 -40.12 -6.67 45.77
C SER A 443 -39.72 -5.90 44.52
N PRO A 444 -39.91 -4.57 44.51
CA PRO A 444 -39.35 -3.72 43.47
C PRO A 444 -37.83 -3.88 43.40
N GLY A 445 -37.30 -3.89 42.17
CA GLY A 445 -35.88 -4.07 41.97
C GLY A 445 -35.49 -4.42 40.50
N ILE A 446 -34.23 -4.72 40.28
CA ILE A 446 -33.69 -5.17 38.99
C ILE A 446 -33.48 -6.70 39.09
N TYR A 447 -33.98 -7.41 38.10
CA TYR A 447 -33.91 -8.87 38.00
C TYR A 447 -33.48 -9.27 36.60
N ILE A 448 -32.97 -10.47 36.47
CA ILE A 448 -32.75 -11.14 35.17
C ILE A 448 -33.85 -12.18 35.02
N VAL A 449 -34.79 -11.94 34.12
CA VAL A 449 -35.92 -12.86 33.84
C VAL A 449 -35.74 -13.42 32.45
N ASN A 450 -35.55 -14.73 32.33
CA ASN A 450 -35.30 -15.43 31.06
C ASN A 450 -34.13 -14.78 30.28
N GLY A 451 -33.03 -14.45 30.97
CA GLY A 451 -31.85 -13.83 30.41
C GLY A 451 -31.98 -12.32 30.13
N LYS A 452 -33.14 -11.69 30.34
CA LYS A 452 -33.34 -10.24 30.07
C LYS A 452 -33.41 -9.45 31.38
N LYS A 453 -32.73 -8.28 31.38
CA LYS A 453 -32.81 -7.31 32.50
C LYS A 453 -34.25 -6.76 32.61
N THR A 454 -34.92 -7.03 33.72
CA THR A 454 -36.27 -6.59 34.00
C THR A 454 -36.30 -5.68 35.22
N ILE A 455 -36.92 -4.50 35.10
CA ILE A 455 -37.09 -3.55 36.22
C ILE A 455 -38.53 -3.70 36.70
N VAL A 456 -38.68 -4.12 37.95
CA VAL A 456 -39.99 -4.21 38.64
C VAL A 456 -40.10 -3.00 39.55
N ARG A 457 -41.14 -2.22 39.40
CA ARG A 457 -41.43 -0.99 40.15
C ARG A 457 -42.43 -1.27 41.27
#